data_b52b3198b9776d55da8b410245454f88
#
_entry.id   b52b3198b9776d55da8b410245454f88
#
_cell.length_a   1.000
_cell.length_b   1.000
_cell.length_c   1.000
_cell.angle_alpha   90.00
_cell.angle_beta   90.00
_cell.angle_gamma   90.00
#
_symmetry.space_group_name_H-M   'P 1'
#
loop_
_entity.id
_entity.type
_entity.pdbx_description
1 polymer ?
#
loop_
_entity_poly.entity_id
_entity_poly.type
_entity_poly.pdbx_seq_one_letter_code
_entity_poly.pdbx_strand_id
1 'polypeptide(L)'
;MSEPARTSNARTALMAGGIVVGMLALAFASVPLYRLFCQVTGFGGTPLVADAAPGVVGERVVTVRFDANVMGGPNALAWRFEAPRPIQTRVGEDHLIFYRTTNRGAVEATGTATFNVTPLKAAPYFHKIACFCFTDQALAPGESMDMPVSFYVDPAIEKDPNLRDVTTITLSYTFHRAAPKTADASAPRN
;
A
#
# COMPACT_ATOMS: atom_id res chain seq x y z
N MET A 1 47.62 28.55 44.97
CA MET A 1 46.39 27.71 44.81
C MET A 1 45.72 28.21 43.53
N SER A 2 45.88 27.43 42.46
CA SER A 2 45.42 27.82 41.10
C SER A 2 44.01 27.24 40.92
N GLU A 3 43.04 28.13 40.64
CA GLU A 3 41.65 27.79 40.30
C GLU A 3 41.59 27.11 38.94
N PRO A 4 40.96 25.90 38.81
CA PRO A 4 40.90 25.24 37.53
C PRO A 4 39.89 25.89 36.59
N ALA A 5 40.29 26.05 35.38
CA ALA A 5 39.53 26.66 34.27
C ALA A 5 38.18 25.97 34.01
N ARG A 6 37.13 26.48 34.61
CA ARG A 6 35.72 25.97 34.52
C ARG A 6 35.04 26.25 33.17
N THR A 7 35.66 27.04 32.30
CA THR A 7 35.06 27.52 31.05
C THR A 7 35.25 26.57 29.86
N SER A 8 36.21 25.65 29.91
CA SER A 8 36.49 24.71 28.82
C SER A 8 35.44 23.58 28.77
N ASN A 9 35.02 23.07 29.94
CA ASN A 9 34.09 21.93 30.00
C ASN A 9 32.66 22.31 29.58
N ALA A 10 32.21 23.54 29.80
CA ALA A 10 30.90 24.01 29.39
C ALA A 10 30.75 24.09 27.86
N ARG A 11 31.80 24.52 27.14
CA ARG A 11 31.79 24.53 25.67
C ARG A 11 31.75 23.11 25.10
N THR A 12 32.54 22.20 25.67
CA THR A 12 32.55 20.79 25.24
C THR A 12 31.21 20.12 25.51
N ALA A 13 30.61 20.37 26.68
CA ALA A 13 29.26 19.86 27.00
C ALA A 13 28.17 20.40 26.09
N LEU A 14 28.23 21.69 25.74
CA LEU A 14 27.31 22.31 24.77
C LEU A 14 27.49 21.75 23.36
N MET A 15 28.72 21.53 22.90
CA MET A 15 28.96 20.87 21.60
C MET A 15 28.45 19.42 21.58
N ALA A 16 28.76 18.65 22.62
CA ALA A 16 28.29 17.27 22.74
C ALA A 16 26.75 17.20 22.79
N GLY A 17 26.11 18.07 23.57
CA GLY A 17 24.66 18.18 23.62
C GLY A 17 24.05 18.57 22.28
N GLY A 18 24.65 19.52 21.56
CA GLY A 18 24.23 19.91 20.22
C GLY A 18 24.31 18.78 19.19
N ILE A 19 25.38 17.98 19.26
CA ILE A 19 25.53 16.80 18.38
C ILE A 19 24.43 15.77 18.67
N VAL A 20 24.17 15.46 19.94
CA VAL A 20 23.11 14.50 20.34
C VAL A 20 21.74 14.97 19.87
N VAL A 21 21.41 16.25 20.08
CA VAL A 21 20.14 16.83 19.61
C VAL A 21 20.04 16.81 18.08
N GLY A 22 21.13 17.13 17.38
CA GLY A 22 21.20 17.07 15.92
C GLY A 22 20.99 15.64 15.39
N MET A 23 21.61 14.65 16.01
CA MET A 23 21.41 13.24 15.62
C MET A 23 19.98 12.76 15.87
N LEU A 24 19.39 13.15 16.99
CA LEU A 24 17.97 12.84 17.28
C LEU A 24 17.04 13.50 16.26
N ALA A 25 17.27 14.78 15.96
CA ALA A 25 16.47 15.49 14.95
C ALA A 25 16.57 14.83 13.57
N LEU A 26 17.78 14.42 13.15
CA LEU A 26 17.99 13.67 11.90
C LEU A 26 17.29 12.31 11.91
N ALA A 27 17.33 11.58 13.03
CA ALA A 27 16.65 10.29 13.17
C ALA A 27 15.11 10.44 13.02
N PHE A 28 14.53 11.47 13.63
CA PHE A 28 13.08 11.73 13.49
C PHE A 28 12.72 12.28 12.10
N ALA A 29 13.59 13.08 11.49
CA ALA A 29 13.36 13.63 10.16
C ALA A 29 13.49 12.57 9.05
N SER A 30 14.24 11.48 9.27
CA SER A 30 14.43 10.41 8.28
C SER A 30 13.11 9.69 7.92
N VAL A 31 12.22 9.51 8.88
CA VAL A 31 10.94 8.81 8.67
C VAL A 31 10.01 9.56 7.70
N PRO A 32 9.68 10.85 7.90
CA PRO A 32 8.86 11.59 6.96
C PRO A 32 9.54 11.76 5.60
N LEU A 33 10.87 11.93 5.57
CA LEU A 33 11.64 12.06 4.33
C LEU A 33 11.58 10.75 3.52
N TYR A 34 11.72 9.61 4.16
CA TYR A 34 11.61 8.30 3.52
C TYR A 34 10.19 8.06 2.97
N ARG A 35 9.14 8.43 3.73
CA ARG A 35 7.75 8.34 3.26
C ARG A 35 7.52 9.20 2.01
N LEU A 36 8.00 10.44 2.03
CA LEU A 36 7.92 11.33 0.88
C LEU A 36 8.65 10.76 -0.34
N PHE A 37 9.84 10.21 -0.14
CA PHE A 37 10.61 9.54 -1.18
C PHE A 37 9.83 8.35 -1.77
N CYS A 38 9.25 7.49 -0.94
CA CYS A 38 8.44 6.36 -1.40
C CYS A 38 7.19 6.81 -2.16
N GLN A 39 6.53 7.89 -1.71
CA GLN A 39 5.36 8.44 -2.40
C GLN A 39 5.69 9.02 -3.78
N VAL A 40 6.81 9.74 -3.89
CA VAL A 40 7.21 10.38 -5.15
C VAL A 40 7.79 9.37 -6.14
N THR A 41 8.53 8.36 -5.65
CA THR A 41 9.22 7.39 -6.52
C THR A 41 8.43 6.11 -6.74
N GLY A 42 7.33 5.86 -6.00
CA GLY A 42 6.63 4.59 -6.01
C GLY A 42 7.47 3.42 -5.49
N PHE A 43 8.61 3.71 -4.84
CA PHE A 43 9.52 2.70 -4.32
C PHE A 43 8.86 1.90 -3.20
N GLY A 44 8.96 0.58 -3.27
CA GLY A 44 8.32 -0.32 -2.30
C GLY A 44 7.02 -0.98 -2.78
N GLY A 45 6.65 -0.80 -4.07
CA GLY A 45 5.52 -1.50 -4.69
C GLY A 45 4.14 -0.94 -4.35
N THR A 46 4.07 0.29 -3.85
CA THR A 46 2.80 1.01 -3.68
C THR A 46 2.40 1.62 -5.03
N PRO A 47 1.37 1.10 -5.71
CA PRO A 47 0.87 1.72 -6.93
C PRO A 47 0.26 3.09 -6.62
N LEU A 48 0.43 4.02 -7.54
CA LEU A 48 -0.15 5.34 -7.45
C LEU A 48 -1.68 5.26 -7.63
N VAL A 49 -2.41 6.07 -6.88
CA VAL A 49 -3.83 6.29 -7.10
C VAL A 49 -3.96 7.43 -8.11
N ALA A 50 -4.68 7.19 -9.20
CA ALA A 50 -4.95 8.19 -10.22
C ALA A 50 -6.46 8.48 -10.26
N ASP A 51 -6.82 9.73 -10.56
CA ASP A 51 -8.24 10.13 -10.66
C ASP A 51 -8.87 9.67 -11.97
N ALA A 52 -8.09 9.47 -13.02
CA ALA A 52 -8.54 8.99 -14.34
C ALA A 52 -7.38 8.40 -15.14
N ALA A 53 -7.71 7.57 -16.14
CA ALA A 53 -6.75 7.10 -17.13
C ALA A 53 -6.24 8.27 -18.00
N PRO A 54 -4.98 8.22 -18.50
CA PRO A 54 -4.36 9.34 -19.21
C PRO A 54 -4.98 9.66 -20.59
N GLY A 55 -5.96 8.88 -21.05
CA GLY A 55 -6.62 9.06 -22.34
C GLY A 55 -5.74 8.75 -23.57
N VAL A 56 -4.48 8.39 -23.36
CA VAL A 56 -3.54 7.97 -24.41
C VAL A 56 -3.30 6.47 -24.26
N VAL A 57 -3.66 5.71 -25.26
CA VAL A 57 -3.42 4.25 -25.32
C VAL A 57 -2.15 4.01 -26.10
N GLY A 58 -1.19 3.27 -25.48
CA GLY A 58 0.04 2.86 -26.13
C GLY A 58 -0.14 1.60 -26.98
N GLU A 59 0.93 1.16 -27.63
CA GLU A 59 0.89 -0.01 -28.52
C GLU A 59 1.21 -1.32 -27.78
N ARG A 60 1.93 -1.24 -26.65
CA ARG A 60 2.37 -2.40 -25.91
C ARG A 60 1.21 -3.11 -25.22
N VAL A 61 1.14 -4.42 -25.42
CA VAL A 61 0.20 -5.31 -24.73
C VAL A 61 0.90 -5.96 -23.52
N VAL A 62 0.24 -5.91 -22.39
CA VAL A 62 0.66 -6.59 -21.15
C VAL A 62 -0.45 -7.51 -20.65
N THR A 63 -0.06 -8.60 -20.01
CA THR A 63 -1.01 -9.51 -19.34
C THR A 63 -1.12 -9.09 -17.88
N VAL A 64 -2.33 -8.78 -17.43
CA VAL A 64 -2.60 -8.52 -16.01
C VAL A 64 -3.23 -9.76 -15.39
N ARG A 65 -2.57 -10.30 -14.38
CA ARG A 65 -3.05 -11.42 -13.57
C ARG A 65 -3.55 -10.91 -12.23
N PHE A 66 -4.48 -11.64 -11.65
CA PHE A 66 -5.12 -11.27 -10.40
C PHE A 66 -5.02 -12.44 -9.43
N ASP A 67 -4.57 -12.16 -8.21
CA ASP A 67 -4.49 -13.12 -7.12
C ASP A 67 -5.37 -12.67 -5.96
N ALA A 68 -6.04 -13.62 -5.33
CA ALA A 68 -6.94 -13.42 -4.20
C ALA A 68 -6.54 -14.34 -3.05
N ASN A 69 -6.15 -13.76 -1.93
CA ASN A 69 -5.66 -14.48 -0.78
C ASN A 69 -6.41 -14.06 0.50
N VAL A 70 -6.55 -14.99 1.43
CA VAL A 70 -7.01 -14.71 2.80
C VAL A 70 -5.90 -15.15 3.73
N MET A 71 -5.50 -14.27 4.65
CA MET A 71 -4.43 -14.58 5.60
C MET A 71 -4.85 -15.72 6.51
N GLY A 72 -4.01 -16.76 6.57
CA GLY A 72 -4.19 -17.92 7.45
C GLY A 72 -3.83 -17.63 8.90
N GLY A 73 -4.16 -18.55 9.79
CA GLY A 73 -3.78 -18.48 11.20
C GLY A 73 -4.99 -18.62 12.16
N PRO A 74 -4.75 -18.53 13.49
CA PRO A 74 -5.81 -18.73 14.49
C PRO A 74 -6.99 -17.77 14.37
N ASN A 75 -6.75 -16.57 13.82
CA ASN A 75 -7.76 -15.53 13.62
C ASN A 75 -8.11 -15.34 12.13
N ALA A 76 -7.90 -16.37 11.30
CA ALA A 76 -8.22 -16.30 9.89
C ALA A 76 -9.71 -15.98 9.66
N LEU A 77 -9.99 -15.26 8.58
CA LEU A 77 -11.34 -15.11 8.07
C LEU A 77 -11.76 -16.44 7.40
N ALA A 78 -12.95 -16.94 7.72
CA ALA A 78 -13.52 -18.08 7.01
C ALA A 78 -14.16 -17.62 5.68
N TRP A 79 -13.41 -16.83 4.90
CA TRP A 79 -13.86 -16.24 3.66
C TRP A 79 -13.31 -17.02 2.47
N ARG A 80 -14.13 -17.18 1.45
CA ARG A 80 -13.70 -17.57 0.11
C ARG A 80 -13.51 -16.28 -0.69
N PHE A 81 -12.30 -16.03 -1.14
CA PHE A 81 -11.96 -14.88 -1.94
C PHE A 81 -11.49 -15.34 -3.32
N GLU A 82 -12.11 -14.82 -4.38
CA GLU A 82 -11.93 -15.28 -5.75
C GLU A 82 -11.48 -14.12 -6.63
N ALA A 83 -10.40 -14.36 -7.36
CA ALA A 83 -9.87 -13.42 -8.33
C ALA A 83 -10.56 -13.59 -9.69
N PRO A 84 -10.68 -12.49 -10.49
CA PRO A 84 -11.09 -12.58 -11.88
C PRO A 84 -10.04 -13.29 -12.75
N ARG A 85 -10.44 -13.63 -13.97
CA ARG A 85 -9.51 -14.22 -14.95
C ARG A 85 -8.46 -13.21 -15.38
N PRO A 86 -7.24 -13.64 -15.72
CA PRO A 86 -6.24 -12.78 -16.33
C PRO A 86 -6.77 -12.12 -17.60
N ILE A 87 -6.36 -10.88 -17.83
CA ILE A 87 -6.71 -10.13 -19.04
C ILE A 87 -5.44 -9.68 -19.77
N GLN A 88 -5.56 -9.53 -21.07
CA GLN A 88 -4.57 -8.81 -21.89
C GLN A 88 -5.08 -7.40 -22.13
N THR A 89 -4.26 -6.41 -21.91
CA THR A 89 -4.60 -4.99 -22.06
C THR A 89 -3.49 -4.24 -22.74
N ARG A 90 -3.84 -3.19 -23.48
CA ARG A 90 -2.86 -2.20 -23.93
C ARG A 90 -2.57 -1.23 -22.79
N VAL A 91 -1.36 -0.74 -22.72
CA VAL A 91 -1.00 0.30 -21.74
C VAL A 91 -1.83 1.57 -22.02
N GLY A 92 -2.31 2.23 -20.98
CA GLY A 92 -3.21 3.38 -21.06
C GLY A 92 -4.71 3.03 -21.16
N GLU A 93 -5.06 1.77 -21.36
CA GLU A 93 -6.44 1.29 -21.42
C GLU A 93 -7.00 1.08 -20.02
N ASP A 94 -8.19 1.64 -19.76
CA ASP A 94 -8.87 1.52 -18.47
C ASP A 94 -9.69 0.24 -18.39
N HIS A 95 -9.60 -0.46 -17.28
CA HIS A 95 -10.31 -1.71 -17.02
C HIS A 95 -11.00 -1.70 -15.67
N LEU A 96 -12.25 -2.17 -15.68
CA LEU A 96 -13.02 -2.47 -14.48
C LEU A 96 -13.12 -3.99 -14.31
N ILE A 97 -12.63 -4.50 -13.19
CA ILE A 97 -12.71 -5.93 -12.85
C ILE A 97 -13.37 -6.10 -11.49
N PHE A 98 -13.86 -7.30 -11.22
CA PHE A 98 -14.55 -7.63 -9.98
C PHE A 98 -13.87 -8.82 -9.31
N TYR A 99 -13.47 -8.63 -8.06
CA TYR A 99 -13.17 -9.72 -7.15
C TYR A 99 -14.45 -10.11 -6.43
N ARG A 100 -14.59 -11.40 -6.10
CA ARG A 100 -15.73 -11.88 -5.32
C ARG A 100 -15.27 -12.46 -4.00
N THR A 101 -15.91 -12.06 -2.91
CA THR A 101 -15.71 -12.66 -1.60
C THR A 101 -17.01 -13.21 -1.04
N THR A 102 -16.92 -14.33 -0.29
CA THR A 102 -18.05 -14.98 0.37
C THR A 102 -17.65 -15.36 1.78
N ASN A 103 -18.42 -14.96 2.79
CA ASN A 103 -18.23 -15.43 4.15
C ASN A 103 -18.80 -16.85 4.30
N ARG A 104 -17.92 -17.83 4.48
CA ARG A 104 -18.28 -19.24 4.73
C ARG A 104 -18.29 -19.60 6.22
N GLY A 105 -18.02 -18.63 7.08
CA GLY A 105 -18.11 -18.79 8.53
C GLY A 105 -19.53 -18.78 9.04
N ALA A 106 -19.69 -19.18 10.30
CA ALA A 106 -20.98 -19.22 10.99
C ALA A 106 -21.34 -17.87 11.68
N VAL A 107 -20.41 -16.90 11.65
CA VAL A 107 -20.57 -15.58 12.29
C VAL A 107 -20.20 -14.47 11.32
N GLU A 108 -20.75 -13.29 11.55
CA GLU A 108 -20.33 -12.09 10.86
C GLU A 108 -18.83 -11.83 11.11
N ALA A 109 -18.14 -11.45 10.08
CA ALA A 109 -16.71 -11.14 10.16
C ALA A 109 -16.37 -9.90 9.34
N THR A 110 -15.47 -9.09 9.91
CA THR A 110 -14.96 -7.89 9.24
C THR A 110 -13.52 -8.12 8.79
N GLY A 111 -13.26 -7.81 7.53
CA GLY A 111 -11.96 -7.95 6.91
C GLY A 111 -11.48 -6.65 6.25
N THR A 112 -10.19 -6.44 6.28
CA THR A 112 -9.49 -5.36 5.58
C THR A 112 -8.59 -5.97 4.50
N ALA A 113 -8.58 -5.39 3.31
CA ALA A 113 -7.74 -5.86 2.21
C ALA A 113 -6.47 -5.03 2.09
N THR A 114 -5.35 -5.72 1.92
CA THR A 114 -4.11 -5.13 1.43
C THR A 114 -3.82 -5.63 0.02
N PHE A 115 -3.05 -4.88 -0.74
CA PHE A 115 -2.71 -5.27 -2.10
C PHE A 115 -1.22 -5.08 -2.39
N ASN A 116 -0.73 -5.81 -3.39
CA ASN A 116 0.64 -5.73 -3.89
C ASN A 116 0.66 -5.91 -5.40
N VAL A 117 1.65 -5.30 -6.06
CA VAL A 117 1.89 -5.44 -7.50
C VAL A 117 3.24 -6.09 -7.76
N THR A 118 3.26 -7.12 -8.59
CA THR A 118 4.47 -7.86 -8.96
C THR A 118 4.63 -7.88 -10.48
N PRO A 119 5.84 -7.63 -11.03
CA PRO A 119 7.10 -7.33 -10.33
C PRO A 119 7.11 -5.90 -9.76
N LEU A 120 7.84 -5.70 -8.66
CA LEU A 120 7.92 -4.41 -7.95
C LEU A 120 8.36 -3.26 -8.87
N LYS A 121 9.22 -3.53 -9.85
CA LYS A 121 9.67 -2.53 -10.83
C LYS A 121 8.54 -2.00 -11.73
N ALA A 122 7.44 -2.75 -11.88
CA ALA A 122 6.28 -2.31 -12.65
C ALA A 122 5.23 -1.56 -11.79
N ALA A 123 5.33 -1.63 -10.46
CA ALA A 123 4.35 -1.04 -9.57
C ALA A 123 4.16 0.50 -9.74
N PRO A 124 5.20 1.31 -10.04
CA PRO A 124 5.04 2.74 -10.30
C PRO A 124 4.18 3.05 -11.54
N TYR A 125 4.06 2.10 -12.46
CA TYR A 125 3.29 2.22 -13.71
C TYR A 125 1.90 1.59 -13.62
N PHE A 126 1.57 0.95 -12.49
CA PHE A 126 0.27 0.34 -12.27
C PHE A 126 -0.60 1.29 -11.43
N HIS A 127 -1.54 1.96 -12.08
CA HIS A 127 -2.41 2.94 -11.44
C HIS A 127 -3.78 2.35 -11.14
N LYS A 128 -4.23 2.51 -9.90
CA LYS A 128 -5.61 2.23 -9.49
C LYS A 128 -6.41 3.51 -9.46
N ILE A 129 -7.56 3.50 -10.10
CA ILE A 129 -8.50 4.63 -10.08
C ILE A 129 -9.45 4.48 -8.89
N ALA A 130 -10.04 3.29 -8.70
CA ALA A 130 -10.95 2.99 -7.61
C ALA A 130 -10.64 1.64 -6.99
N CYS A 131 -10.82 1.53 -5.67
CA CYS A 131 -10.55 0.31 -4.92
C CYS A 131 -11.39 0.24 -3.65
N PHE A 132 -11.83 -0.96 -3.31
CA PHE A 132 -12.52 -1.30 -2.06
C PHE A 132 -11.59 -1.40 -0.84
N CYS A 133 -10.26 -1.40 -1.04
CA CYS A 133 -9.26 -1.74 -0.01
C CYS A 133 -9.08 -0.69 1.10
N PHE A 134 -9.71 0.47 1.00
CA PHE A 134 -9.62 1.51 2.03
C PHE A 134 -10.73 1.46 3.08
N THR A 135 -11.67 0.51 2.95
CA THR A 135 -12.78 0.34 3.88
C THR A 135 -12.82 -1.07 4.44
N ASP A 136 -13.12 -1.19 5.72
CA ASP A 136 -13.40 -2.46 6.34
C ASP A 136 -14.69 -3.05 5.73
N GLN A 137 -14.64 -4.31 5.30
CA GLN A 137 -15.77 -5.03 4.74
C GLN A 137 -16.35 -5.95 5.81
N ALA A 138 -17.60 -5.75 6.18
CA ALA A 138 -18.33 -6.66 7.07
C ALA A 138 -19.25 -7.55 6.24
N LEU A 139 -19.17 -8.84 6.43
CA LEU A 139 -19.99 -9.83 5.75
C LEU A 139 -20.68 -10.74 6.76
N ALA A 140 -22.01 -10.83 6.66
CA ALA A 140 -22.80 -11.78 7.40
C ALA A 140 -22.52 -13.24 6.98
N PRO A 141 -22.90 -14.25 7.77
CA PRO A 141 -22.75 -15.65 7.39
C PRO A 141 -23.42 -15.96 6.05
N GLY A 142 -22.66 -16.53 5.11
CA GLY A 142 -23.15 -16.88 3.77
C GLY A 142 -23.26 -15.71 2.80
N GLU A 143 -23.04 -14.49 3.24
CA GLU A 143 -23.08 -13.31 2.38
C GLU A 143 -21.93 -13.31 1.38
N SER A 144 -22.24 -12.83 0.16
CA SER A 144 -21.27 -12.64 -0.92
C SER A 144 -21.28 -11.18 -1.39
N MET A 145 -20.11 -10.65 -1.71
CA MET A 145 -19.94 -9.30 -2.21
C MET A 145 -19.00 -9.28 -3.41
N ASP A 146 -19.38 -8.54 -4.45
CA ASP A 146 -18.51 -8.23 -5.58
C ASP A 146 -17.79 -6.91 -5.32
N MET A 147 -16.47 -6.92 -5.49
CA MET A 147 -15.58 -5.81 -5.16
C MET A 147 -14.97 -5.26 -6.43
N PRO A 148 -15.41 -4.09 -6.90
CA PRO A 148 -14.90 -3.48 -8.12
C PRO A 148 -13.49 -2.92 -7.92
N VAL A 149 -12.64 -3.11 -8.92
CA VAL A 149 -11.31 -2.48 -9.02
C VAL A 149 -11.17 -1.91 -10.43
N SER A 150 -10.99 -0.59 -10.52
CA SER A 150 -10.66 0.09 -11.76
C SER A 150 -9.17 0.43 -11.78
N PHE A 151 -8.50 0.12 -12.90
CA PHE A 151 -7.07 0.33 -13.04
C PHE A 151 -6.67 0.54 -14.51
N TYR A 152 -5.48 1.08 -14.70
CA TYR A 152 -4.77 1.07 -15.99
C TYR A 152 -3.26 0.90 -15.77
N VAL A 153 -2.55 0.56 -16.84
CA VAL A 153 -1.07 0.52 -16.87
C VAL A 153 -0.58 1.75 -17.62
N ASP A 154 0.27 2.56 -16.98
CA ASP A 154 0.76 3.82 -17.57
C ASP A 154 1.55 3.55 -18.87
N PRO A 155 1.25 4.23 -19.98
CA PRO A 155 2.02 4.17 -21.22
C PRO A 155 3.51 4.53 -21.06
N ALA A 156 3.88 5.26 -20.02
CA ALA A 156 5.26 5.57 -19.72
C ALA A 156 6.14 4.31 -19.47
N ILE A 157 5.53 3.16 -19.16
CA ILE A 157 6.21 1.85 -19.04
C ILE A 157 6.94 1.45 -20.35
N GLU A 158 6.47 1.92 -21.51
CA GLU A 158 7.09 1.64 -22.81
C GLU A 158 8.47 2.28 -22.95
N LYS A 159 8.66 3.43 -22.28
CA LYS A 159 9.88 4.24 -22.37
C LYS A 159 10.96 3.76 -21.39
N ASP A 160 10.61 2.94 -20.40
CA ASP A 160 11.56 2.46 -19.40
C ASP A 160 12.31 1.20 -19.93
N PRO A 161 13.64 1.31 -20.18
CA PRO A 161 14.43 0.18 -20.68
C PRO A 161 14.48 -0.99 -19.69
N ASN A 162 14.29 -0.76 -18.39
CA ASN A 162 14.33 -1.79 -17.35
C ASN A 162 13.05 -2.64 -17.30
N LEU A 163 12.00 -2.22 -18.02
CA LEU A 163 10.70 -2.88 -18.04
C LEU A 163 10.38 -3.57 -19.37
N ARG A 164 11.34 -3.63 -20.28
CA ARG A 164 11.14 -4.29 -21.61
C ARG A 164 10.83 -5.77 -21.48
N ASP A 165 11.35 -6.42 -20.47
CA ASP A 165 11.14 -7.83 -20.16
C ASP A 165 9.82 -8.13 -19.42
N VAL A 166 9.12 -7.10 -18.91
CA VAL A 166 7.88 -7.28 -18.17
C VAL A 166 6.71 -7.43 -19.14
N THR A 167 6.27 -8.64 -19.37
CA THR A 167 5.08 -8.98 -20.17
C THR A 167 3.85 -9.26 -19.32
N THR A 168 4.05 -9.53 -18.02
CA THR A 168 3.00 -9.88 -17.09
C THR A 168 3.13 -9.07 -15.80
N ILE A 169 2.03 -8.49 -15.36
CA ILE A 169 1.89 -7.78 -14.08
C ILE A 169 0.84 -8.52 -13.26
N THR A 170 1.13 -8.81 -12.00
CA THR A 170 0.18 -9.48 -11.10
C THR A 170 -0.27 -8.51 -10.01
N LEU A 171 -1.57 -8.29 -9.92
CA LEU A 171 -2.23 -7.58 -8.82
C LEU A 171 -2.74 -8.61 -7.81
N SER A 172 -2.15 -8.63 -6.63
CA SER A 172 -2.47 -9.56 -5.56
C SER A 172 -3.18 -8.83 -4.42
N TYR A 173 -4.34 -9.33 -4.01
CA TYR A 173 -5.05 -8.87 -2.83
C TYR A 173 -5.00 -9.92 -1.73
N THR A 174 -4.84 -9.45 -0.48
CA THR A 174 -4.87 -10.31 0.70
C THR A 174 -5.79 -9.71 1.74
N PHE A 175 -6.82 -10.48 2.14
CA PHE A 175 -7.68 -10.12 3.26
C PHE A 175 -7.08 -10.54 4.59
N HIS A 176 -7.17 -9.63 5.54
CA HIS A 176 -6.85 -9.82 6.95
C HIS A 176 -8.11 -9.58 7.77
N ARG A 177 -8.22 -10.22 8.93
CA ARG A 177 -9.26 -9.85 9.89
C ARG A 177 -9.00 -8.40 10.34
N ALA A 178 -10.01 -7.55 10.23
CA ALA A 178 -9.92 -6.20 10.76
C ALA A 178 -9.68 -6.24 12.27
N ALA A 179 -8.79 -5.39 12.76
CA ALA A 179 -8.64 -5.21 14.21
C ALA A 179 -9.96 -4.69 14.78
N PRO A 180 -10.38 -5.14 15.97
CA PRO A 180 -11.54 -4.55 16.62
C PRO A 180 -11.28 -3.04 16.76
N LYS A 181 -12.20 -2.22 16.25
CA LYS A 181 -12.14 -0.78 16.48
C LYS A 181 -12.21 -0.62 17.99
N THR A 182 -11.10 -0.31 18.65
CA THR A 182 -11.10 0.19 20.02
C THR A 182 -11.97 1.44 19.97
N ALA A 183 -13.16 1.36 20.57
CA ALA A 183 -14.02 2.52 20.75
C ALA A 183 -13.18 3.61 21.38
N ASP A 184 -13.09 4.74 20.69
CA ASP A 184 -12.33 5.91 21.10
C ASP A 184 -12.74 6.28 22.55
N ALA A 185 -11.86 6.04 23.52
CA ALA A 185 -12.09 6.31 24.93
C ALA A 185 -11.93 7.82 25.23
N SER A 186 -12.37 8.69 24.31
CA SER A 186 -12.41 10.14 24.45
C SER A 186 -13.84 10.69 24.49
N ALA A 187 -14.69 10.09 25.34
CA ALA A 187 -15.87 10.81 25.81
C ALA A 187 -15.45 11.64 27.04
N PRO A 188 -15.59 12.97 27.03
CA PRO A 188 -15.38 13.77 28.23
C PRO A 188 -16.44 13.41 29.25
N ARG A 189 -15.99 12.93 30.42
CA ARG A 189 -16.86 12.79 31.58
C ARG A 189 -17.16 14.20 32.07
N ASN A 190 -18.41 14.62 31.96
CA ASN A 190 -18.97 15.74 32.70
C ASN A 190 -18.96 15.43 34.21
#